data_56a171fb3959069b0e0a345b96235189
#
_entry.id   56a171fb3959069b0e0a345b96235189
#
_cell.length_a   1.000
_cell.length_b   1.000
_cell.length_c   1.000
_cell.angle_alpha   90.00
_cell.angle_beta   90.00
_cell.angle_gamma   90.00
#
_symmetry.space_group_name_H-M   'P 1'
#
loop_
_entity.id
_entity.type
_entity.pdbx_description
1 polymer ?
#
loop_
_entity_poly.entity_id
_entity_poly.type
_entity_poly.pdbx_seq_one_letter_code
_entity_poly.pdbx_strand_id
1 'polypeptide(L)' 'MINSNAHDSSDPLASERIQVDRKVFFLDLKENQRGRFLKITEDVSGRRDTIMLPASALKDFVSALSRLVDLEQRLG' A
#
# COMPACT_ATOMS: atom_id res chain seq x y z
N MET A 1 27.33 -5.00 -5.35
CA MET A 1 26.73 -4.93 -5.13
C MET A 1 26.15 -4.60 -4.59
N ILE A 2 26.01 -4.95 -4.54
CA ILE A 2 25.33 -4.91 -4.21
C ILE A 2 24.67 -4.44 -3.66
N ASN A 3 24.39 -4.28 -3.62
CA ASN A 3 23.60 -3.90 -3.20
C ASN A 3 23.00 -3.17 -2.66
N SER A 4 23.04 -2.99 -2.54
CA SER A 4 22.55 -2.17 -1.93
C SER A 4 21.24 -1.83 -2.04
N ASN A 5 20.93 -1.62 -2.80
CA ASN A 5 19.69 -1.45 -3.11
C ASN A 5 18.98 -2.59 -2.75
N ALA A 6 19.62 -3.45 -2.53
CA ALA A 6 19.02 -4.65 -2.35
C ALA A 6 17.96 -4.58 -1.34
N HIS A 7 18.11 -3.87 -0.35
CA HIS A 7 17.20 -3.93 0.63
C HIS A 7 15.98 -3.23 0.31
N ASP A 8 16.07 -2.18 -0.35
CA ASP A 8 14.93 -1.52 -0.74
C ASP A 8 14.25 -2.26 -1.75
N SER A 9 14.98 -2.96 -2.51
CA SER A 9 14.42 -3.74 -3.54
C SER A 9 14.04 -5.07 -3.08
N SER A 10 14.22 -5.34 -1.82
CA SER A 10 13.91 -6.66 -1.35
C SER A 10 12.45 -6.95 -1.56
N ASP A 11 12.11 -8.21 -1.58
CA ASP A 11 10.76 -8.65 -1.78
C ASP A 11 9.89 -8.21 -0.63
N PRO A 12 8.66 -7.83 -0.90
CA PRO A 12 7.76 -7.51 0.20
C PRO A 12 7.46 -8.75 1.02
N LEU A 13 7.11 -8.52 2.28
CA LEU A 13 6.67 -9.61 3.14
C LEU A 13 5.35 -10.17 2.66
N ALA A 14 4.49 -9.33 2.11
CA ALA A 14 3.22 -9.71 1.53
C ALA A 14 2.77 -8.60 0.60
N SER A 15 1.95 -8.94 -0.38
CA SER A 15 1.45 -7.97 -1.34
C SER A 15 0.01 -8.26 -1.69
N GLU A 16 -0.74 -7.19 -1.94
CA GLU A 16 -2.09 -7.28 -2.46
C GLU A 16 -2.17 -6.42 -3.70
N ARG A 17 -3.07 -6.78 -4.61
CA ARG A 17 -3.25 -6.05 -5.85
C ARG A 17 -4.73 -5.90 -6.10
N ILE A 18 -5.15 -4.67 -6.35
CA ILE A 18 -6.55 -4.38 -6.65
C ILE A 18 -6.60 -3.66 -7.98
N GLN A 19 -7.37 -4.18 -8.91
CA GLN A 19 -7.51 -3.55 -10.21
C GLN A 19 -8.93 -3.07 -10.40
N VAL A 20 -9.08 -1.82 -10.78
CA VAL A 20 -10.38 -1.24 -11.07
C VAL A 20 -10.25 -0.46 -12.37
N ASP A 21 -10.85 -0.98 -13.43
CA ASP A 21 -10.74 -0.40 -14.76
C ASP A 21 -9.28 -0.24 -15.16
N ARG A 22 -8.80 0.99 -15.36
CA ARG A 22 -7.43 1.20 -15.78
C ARG A 22 -6.49 1.45 -14.61
N LYS A 23 -7.02 1.48 -13.39
CA LYS A 23 -6.19 1.70 -12.20
C LYS A 23 -5.81 0.39 -11.58
N VAL A 24 -4.58 0.33 -11.14
CA VAL A 24 -4.12 -0.80 -10.36
C VAL A 24 -3.52 -0.24 -9.08
N PHE A 25 -3.93 -0.80 -7.96
CA PHE A 25 -3.35 -0.44 -6.67
C PHE A 25 -2.51 -1.60 -6.18
N PHE A 26 -1.27 -1.32 -5.84
CA PHE A 26 -0.39 -2.31 -5.24
C PHE A 26 -0.19 -1.95 -3.78
N LEU A 27 -0.39 -2.91 -2.90
CA LEU A 27 -0.19 -2.70 -1.48
C LEU A 27 0.87 -3.70 -1.05
N ASP A 28 2.04 -3.19 -0.72
CA ASP A 28 3.19 -4.03 -0.38
C ASP A 28 3.60 -3.79 1.06
N LEU A 29 3.51 -4.82 1.88
CA LEU A 29 4.02 -4.74 3.25
C LEU A 29 5.50 -5.05 3.20
N LYS A 30 6.31 -4.11 3.62
CA LYS A 30 7.76 -4.21 3.54
C LYS A 30 8.39 -3.94 4.88
N GLU A 31 9.66 -4.26 4.98
CA GLU A 31 10.41 -4.06 6.21
C GLU A 31 11.81 -3.54 5.87
N ASN A 32 12.28 -2.61 6.66
CA ASN A 32 13.65 -2.15 6.56
C ASN A 32 14.21 -2.02 7.98
N GLN A 33 15.38 -1.40 8.12
CA GLN A 33 16.01 -1.29 9.43
C GLN A 33 15.19 -0.49 10.43
N ARG A 34 14.32 0.38 9.94
CA ARG A 34 13.50 1.20 10.83
C ARG A 34 12.20 0.51 11.23
N GLY A 35 11.83 -0.59 10.57
CA GLY A 35 10.65 -1.32 10.89
C GLY A 35 9.82 -1.62 9.67
N ARG A 36 8.56 -1.97 9.89
CA ARG A 36 7.65 -2.33 8.81
C ARG A 36 6.84 -1.13 8.36
N PHE A 37 6.51 -1.13 7.08
CA PHE A 37 5.70 -0.08 6.50
C PHE A 37 4.91 -0.64 5.32
N LEU A 38 3.83 0.03 4.97
CA LEU A 38 3.04 -0.32 3.82
C LEU A 38 3.33 0.67 2.70
N LYS A 39 3.69 0.14 1.53
CA LYS A 39 3.88 0.95 0.35
C LYS A 39 2.65 0.78 -0.51
N ILE A 40 1.95 1.87 -0.80
CA ILE A 40 0.77 1.84 -1.65
C ILE A 40 1.12 2.57 -2.93
N THR A 41 0.95 1.89 -4.06
CA THR A 41 1.24 2.45 -5.37
C THR A 41 -0.03 2.45 -6.20
N GLU A 42 -0.37 3.60 -6.75
CA GLU A 42 -1.45 3.70 -7.73
C GLU A 42 -0.80 3.78 -9.10
N ASP A 43 -1.21 2.91 -10.01
CA ASP A 43 -0.70 2.91 -11.37
C ASP A 43 -1.86 3.14 -12.31
N VAL A 44 -1.79 4.21 -13.09
CA VAL A 44 -2.82 4.53 -14.07
C VAL A 44 -2.11 4.67 -15.41
N SER A 45 -2.22 3.65 -16.24
CA SER A 45 -1.63 3.64 -17.58
C SER A 45 -0.14 3.96 -17.55
N GLY A 46 0.56 3.41 -16.58
CA GLY A 46 2.01 3.59 -16.46
C GLY A 46 2.44 4.76 -15.60
N ARG A 47 1.51 5.64 -15.22
CA ARG A 47 1.86 6.72 -14.28
C ARG A 47 1.67 6.19 -12.88
N ARG A 48 2.69 6.34 -12.06
CA ARG A 48 2.67 5.78 -10.72
C ARG A 48 2.83 6.85 -9.66
N ASP A 49 1.97 6.76 -8.66
CA ASP A 49 2.06 7.58 -7.46
C ASP A 49 2.17 6.64 -6.27
N THR A 50 3.03 6.97 -5.35
CA THR A 50 3.32 6.09 -4.22
C THR A 50 3.26 6.86 -2.92
N ILE A 51 2.66 6.24 -1.92
CA ILE A 51 2.71 6.76 -0.56
C ILE A 51 3.17 5.64 0.35
N MET A 52 3.70 5.99 1.49
CA MET A 52 4.16 5.02 2.47
C MET A 52 3.54 5.30 3.81
N LEU A 53 3.07 4.25 4.46
CA LEU A 53 2.46 4.34 5.77
C LEU A 53 3.28 3.50 6.74
N PRO A 54 3.66 4.06 7.89
CA PRO A 54 4.31 3.22 8.89
C PRO A 54 3.32 2.17 9.39
N ALA A 55 3.82 1.01 9.76
CA ALA A 55 2.96 -0.07 10.21
C ALA A 55 2.08 0.35 11.39
N SER A 56 2.57 1.26 12.21
CA SER A 56 1.81 1.73 13.37
C SER A 56 0.53 2.47 12.97
N ALA A 57 0.41 2.94 11.73
CA ALA A 57 -0.77 3.65 11.26
C ALA A 57 -1.78 2.74 10.59
N LEU A 58 -1.46 1.49 10.35
CA LEU A 58 -2.32 0.63 9.54
C LEU A 58 -3.68 0.38 10.16
N LYS A 59 -3.72 0.16 11.45
CA LYS A 59 -4.99 -0.08 12.12
C LYS A 59 -5.92 1.12 12.03
N ASP A 60 -5.36 2.31 12.14
CA ASP A 60 -6.15 3.53 12.03
C ASP A 60 -6.70 3.71 10.61
N PHE A 61 -5.88 3.37 9.61
CA PHE A 61 -6.36 3.43 8.24
C PHE A 61 -7.48 2.43 7.99
N VAL A 62 -7.35 1.22 8.49
CA VAL A 62 -8.40 0.22 8.34
C VAL A 62 -9.68 0.69 9.01
N SER A 63 -9.58 1.24 10.21
CA SER A 63 -10.76 1.73 10.92
C SER A 63 -11.42 2.88 10.18
N ALA A 64 -10.63 3.81 9.67
CA ALA A 64 -11.16 4.93 8.93
C ALA A 64 -11.84 4.46 7.65
N LEU A 65 -11.21 3.55 6.92
CA LEU A 65 -11.78 3.01 5.71
C LEU A 65 -13.08 2.28 5.99
N SER A 66 -13.14 1.53 7.08
CA SER A 66 -14.36 0.81 7.44
C SER A 66 -15.53 1.76 7.68
N ARG A 67 -15.25 2.89 8.35
CA ARG A 67 -16.30 3.88 8.58
C ARG A 67 -16.79 4.48 7.26
N LEU A 68 -15.87 4.72 6.34
CA LEU A 68 -16.23 5.29 5.04
C LEU A 68 -16.99 4.28 4.18
N VAL A 69 -16.61 3.02 4.25
CA VAL A 69 -17.32 1.96 3.54
C VAL A 69 -18.75 1.87 4.04
N ASP A 70 -18.94 1.91 5.36
CA ASP A 70 -20.27 1.85 5.93
C ASP A 70 -21.15 3.01 5.44
N LEU A 71 -20.58 4.20 5.43
CA LEU A 71 -21.31 5.36 4.94
C LEU A 71 -21.61 5.25 3.46
N GLU A 72 -20.63 4.86 2.67
CA GLU A 72 -20.80 4.74 1.23
C GLU A 72 -21.92 3.76 0.90
N GLN A 73 -21.97 2.64 1.61
CA GLN A 73 -23.00 1.65 1.38
C GLN A 73 -24.40 2.14 1.77
N ARG A 74 -24.47 2.98 2.81
CA ARG A 74 -25.75 3.55 3.20
C ARG A 74 -26.25 4.63 2.23
N LEU A 75 -25.32 5.29 1.54
CA LEU A 75 -25.72 6.29 0.56
C LEU A 75 -26.25 5.65 -0.72
N GLY A 76 -25.97 4.39 -0.90
CA GLY A 76 -26.47 3.68 -2.07
C GLY A 76 -25.63 3.94 -3.28
#